data_7b84b85a1b2cb4e702dd435c107d4c35
#
_entry.id   7b84b85a1b2cb4e702dd435c107d4c35
#
_cell.length_a   1.000
_cell.length_b   1.000
_cell.length_c   1.000
_cell.angle_alpha   90.00
_cell.angle_beta   90.00
_cell.angle_gamma   90.00
#
_symmetry.space_group_name_H-M   'P 1'
#
loop_
_entity.id
_entity.type
_entity.pdbx_description
1 polymer ?
#
loop_
_entity_poly.entity_id
_entity_poly.type
_entity_poly.pdbx_seq_one_letter_code
_entity_poly.pdbx_strand_id
1 'polypeptide(L)'
;MKQVSLSPDFSISQVVHGQMRINDWHLSSEQLLWQMKTIADMCIDTFDNADIYGNYTCEKLVGDALALDPTFRNKIKIITKCGICIQSDKFPERQIQFYDYSHDYIVGQVEKSLQNLRTDRIDLLLLHRPSYLLDPVEVARAFDKLHADGKVLHFGVSNFYAHDFSMLQSYCNVPLITNQIEVSPYCL
;
A
#
# COMPACT_ATOMS: atom_id res chain seq x y z
N MET A 1 7.02 1.10 -21.31
CA MET A 1 7.38 2.00 -20.19
C MET A 1 8.69 1.52 -19.57
N LYS A 2 9.53 2.43 -19.07
CA LYS A 2 10.76 2.07 -18.35
C LYS A 2 10.38 1.47 -16.97
N GLN A 3 11.11 0.43 -16.56
CA GLN A 3 11.03 -0.09 -15.18
C GLN A 3 12.11 0.57 -14.32
N VAL A 4 11.78 0.82 -13.06
CA VAL A 4 12.68 1.38 -12.04
C VAL A 4 12.89 0.31 -10.97
N SER A 5 14.15 -0.11 -10.79
CA SER A 5 14.50 -1.07 -9.74
C SER A 5 14.49 -0.37 -8.38
N LEU A 6 13.78 -0.92 -7.43
CA LEU A 6 13.77 -0.50 -6.01
C LEU A 6 14.65 -1.43 -5.16
N SER A 7 14.79 -2.70 -5.58
CA SER A 7 15.71 -3.68 -5.00
C SER A 7 16.21 -4.62 -6.12
N PRO A 8 17.17 -5.51 -5.87
CA PRO A 8 17.68 -6.44 -6.88
C PRO A 8 16.59 -7.35 -7.48
N ASP A 9 15.55 -7.64 -6.74
CA ASP A 9 14.46 -8.57 -7.06
C ASP A 9 13.11 -7.89 -7.28
N PHE A 10 13.03 -6.54 -7.12
CA PHE A 10 11.78 -5.81 -7.28
C PHE A 10 11.94 -4.51 -8.06
N SER A 11 11.14 -4.37 -9.10
CA SER A 11 11.04 -3.17 -9.91
C SER A 11 9.59 -2.75 -10.11
N ILE A 12 9.36 -1.47 -10.33
CA ILE A 12 8.05 -0.88 -10.60
C ILE A 12 8.07 -0.14 -11.94
N SER A 13 6.91 0.05 -12.56
CA SER A 13 6.82 0.95 -13.72
C SER A 13 7.17 2.39 -13.31
N GLN A 14 7.90 3.12 -14.16
CA GLN A 14 8.33 4.50 -13.88
C GLN A 14 7.14 5.44 -13.56
N VAL A 15 5.99 5.18 -14.16
CA VAL A 15 4.71 5.81 -13.81
C VAL A 15 3.90 4.76 -13.06
N VAL A 16 3.40 5.13 -11.89
CA VAL A 16 2.55 4.29 -11.03
C VAL A 16 1.13 4.84 -11.08
N HIS A 17 0.14 3.95 -11.25
CA HIS A 17 -1.25 4.37 -11.30
C HIS A 17 -1.87 4.43 -9.89
N GLY A 18 -2.19 5.66 -9.43
CA GLY A 18 -2.82 5.87 -8.12
C GLY A 18 -4.31 5.54 -8.13
N GLN A 19 -4.76 4.81 -7.10
CA GLN A 19 -6.15 4.36 -6.95
C GLN A 19 -6.96 5.21 -5.93
N MET A 20 -6.41 6.33 -5.45
CA MET A 20 -7.01 7.11 -4.36
C MET A 20 -8.42 7.62 -4.68
N ARG A 21 -8.71 7.93 -5.95
CA ARG A 21 -9.96 8.56 -6.38
C ARG A 21 -10.89 7.65 -7.18
N ILE A 22 -10.61 6.35 -7.26
CA ILE A 22 -11.45 5.43 -8.07
C ILE A 22 -12.89 5.35 -7.56
N ASN A 23 -13.11 5.59 -6.28
CA ASN A 23 -14.44 5.66 -5.69
C ASN A 23 -15.29 6.80 -6.31
N ASP A 24 -14.66 7.93 -6.68
CA ASP A 24 -15.35 9.10 -7.25
C ASP A 24 -15.76 8.88 -8.72
N TRP A 25 -15.18 7.88 -9.38
CA TRP A 25 -15.45 7.59 -10.79
C TRP A 25 -16.71 6.74 -11.01
N HIS A 26 -17.24 6.14 -9.96
CA HIS A 26 -18.46 5.30 -9.98
C HIS A 26 -18.45 4.22 -11.07
N LEU A 27 -17.28 3.63 -11.34
CA LEU A 27 -17.12 2.56 -12.32
C LEU A 27 -17.69 1.24 -11.81
N SER A 28 -18.27 0.44 -12.72
CA SER A 28 -18.53 -0.97 -12.40
C SER A 28 -17.21 -1.76 -12.28
N SER A 29 -17.26 -2.95 -11.68
CA SER A 29 -16.08 -3.82 -11.56
C SER A 29 -15.50 -4.19 -12.93
N GLU A 30 -16.36 -4.39 -13.95
CA GLU A 30 -15.95 -4.68 -15.34
C GLU A 30 -15.24 -3.48 -15.96
N GLN A 31 -15.78 -2.26 -15.76
CA GLN A 31 -15.17 -1.04 -16.26
C GLN A 31 -13.83 -0.76 -15.60
N LEU A 32 -13.74 -0.95 -14.28
CA LEU A 32 -12.47 -0.80 -13.55
C LEU A 32 -11.44 -1.83 -13.99
N LEU A 33 -11.82 -3.10 -14.16
CA LEU A 33 -10.93 -4.14 -14.68
C LEU A 33 -10.44 -3.80 -16.10
N TRP A 34 -11.35 -3.36 -16.97
CA TRP A 34 -10.99 -2.95 -18.33
C TRP A 34 -9.98 -1.78 -18.31
N GLN A 35 -10.21 -0.77 -17.47
CA GLN A 35 -9.29 0.35 -17.29
C GLN A 35 -7.93 -0.10 -16.79
N MET A 36 -7.88 -0.95 -15.75
CA MET A 36 -6.63 -1.47 -15.21
C MET A 36 -5.84 -2.27 -16.26
N LYS A 37 -6.52 -3.10 -17.06
CA LYS A 37 -5.90 -3.83 -18.17
C LYS A 37 -5.35 -2.90 -19.24
N THR A 38 -6.12 -1.90 -19.63
CA THR A 38 -5.70 -0.89 -20.61
C THR A 38 -4.44 -0.16 -20.15
N ILE A 39 -4.37 0.21 -18.86
CA ILE A 39 -3.20 0.85 -18.25
C ILE A 39 -2.00 -0.11 -18.25
N ALA A 40 -2.21 -1.36 -17.90
CA ALA A 40 -1.15 -2.38 -17.91
C ALA A 40 -0.61 -2.64 -19.34
N ASP A 41 -1.46 -2.61 -20.35
CA ASP A 41 -1.08 -2.73 -21.78
C ASP A 41 -0.20 -1.55 -22.24
N MET A 42 -0.27 -0.39 -21.56
CA MET A 42 0.66 0.73 -21.73
C MET A 42 1.99 0.52 -20.98
N CYS A 43 2.23 -0.68 -20.45
CA CYS A 43 3.38 -1.03 -19.60
C CYS A 43 3.41 -0.25 -18.26
N ILE A 44 2.28 0.14 -17.72
CA ILE A 44 2.10 0.66 -16.36
C ILE A 44 1.51 -0.47 -15.54
N ASP A 45 2.39 -1.28 -14.95
CA ASP A 45 2.02 -2.51 -14.25
C ASP A 45 1.90 -2.36 -12.73
N THR A 46 2.11 -1.15 -12.21
CA THR A 46 2.13 -0.88 -10.77
C THR A 46 0.96 0.02 -10.38
N PHE A 47 0.17 -0.45 -9.39
CA PHE A 47 -1.04 0.21 -8.89
C PHE A 47 -0.89 0.56 -7.41
N ASP A 48 -1.04 1.83 -7.07
CA ASP A 48 -0.83 2.37 -5.73
C ASP A 48 -2.15 2.59 -5.00
N ASN A 49 -2.34 1.85 -3.91
CA ASN A 49 -3.50 1.87 -3.03
C ASN A 49 -3.12 2.39 -1.64
N ALA A 50 -4.10 2.51 -0.78
CA ALA A 50 -3.97 2.57 0.68
C ALA A 50 -5.29 2.11 1.31
N ASP A 51 -5.21 1.60 2.53
CA ASP A 51 -6.37 1.13 3.30
C ASP A 51 -7.43 2.21 3.47
N ILE A 52 -7.02 3.47 3.72
CA ILE A 52 -7.94 4.61 3.96
C ILE A 52 -8.55 5.22 2.69
N TYR A 53 -8.07 4.86 1.49
CA TYR A 53 -8.54 5.50 0.25
C TYR A 53 -10.03 5.27 0.03
N GLY A 54 -10.73 6.33 -0.45
CA GLY A 54 -12.17 6.30 -0.64
C GLY A 54 -12.95 5.98 0.63
N ASN A 55 -12.49 6.44 1.80
CA ASN A 55 -13.06 6.08 3.09
C ASN A 55 -13.12 4.55 3.30
N TYR A 56 -11.96 3.89 3.12
CA TYR A 56 -11.78 2.43 3.22
C TYR A 56 -12.59 1.62 2.20
N THR A 57 -12.77 2.12 0.97
CA THR A 57 -13.52 1.40 -0.07
C THR A 57 -12.68 1.07 -1.31
N CYS A 58 -11.63 1.84 -1.63
CA CYS A 58 -10.90 1.68 -2.89
C CYS A 58 -10.27 0.30 -3.05
N GLU A 59 -9.66 -0.26 -2.01
CA GLU A 59 -9.10 -1.63 -2.07
C GLU A 59 -10.16 -2.67 -2.45
N LYS A 60 -11.37 -2.54 -1.88
CA LYS A 60 -12.47 -3.45 -2.20
C LYS A 60 -12.93 -3.32 -3.66
N LEU A 61 -12.99 -2.09 -4.19
CA LEU A 61 -13.34 -1.87 -5.60
C LEU A 61 -12.31 -2.53 -6.53
N VAL A 62 -11.01 -2.37 -6.23
CA VAL A 62 -9.92 -3.05 -6.95
C VAL A 62 -10.05 -4.56 -6.86
N GLY A 63 -10.28 -5.09 -5.65
CA GLY A 63 -10.45 -6.54 -5.44
C GLY A 63 -11.66 -7.13 -6.16
N ASP A 64 -12.80 -6.41 -6.17
CA ASP A 64 -13.99 -6.83 -6.91
C ASP A 64 -13.72 -6.87 -8.43
N ALA A 65 -12.95 -5.91 -8.96
CA ALA A 65 -12.50 -5.94 -10.35
C ALA A 65 -11.54 -7.11 -10.64
N LEU A 66 -10.54 -7.34 -9.78
CA LEU A 66 -9.59 -8.44 -9.94
C LEU A 66 -10.25 -9.81 -9.85
N ALA A 67 -11.33 -9.95 -9.09
CA ALA A 67 -12.08 -11.21 -8.97
C ALA A 67 -12.73 -11.65 -10.29
N LEU A 68 -12.96 -10.73 -11.22
CA LEU A 68 -13.48 -11.04 -12.57
C LEU A 68 -12.41 -11.69 -13.48
N ASP A 69 -11.12 -11.44 -13.20
CA ASP A 69 -10.00 -12.10 -13.88
C ASP A 69 -8.83 -12.30 -12.89
N PRO A 70 -8.85 -13.37 -12.09
CA PRO A 70 -7.79 -13.63 -11.11
C PRO A 70 -6.39 -13.76 -11.73
N THR A 71 -6.31 -14.15 -13.03
CA THR A 71 -5.01 -14.30 -13.71
C THR A 71 -4.31 -12.96 -13.94
N PHE A 72 -5.08 -11.86 -14.02
CA PHE A 72 -4.56 -10.53 -14.20
C PHE A 72 -3.73 -10.06 -12.98
N ARG A 73 -4.05 -10.53 -11.77
CA ARG A 73 -3.29 -10.24 -10.55
C ARG A 73 -1.79 -10.55 -10.68
N ASN A 74 -1.44 -11.59 -11.42
CA ASN A 74 -0.05 -12.00 -11.62
C ASN A 74 0.71 -11.13 -12.65
N LYS A 75 0.02 -10.26 -13.35
CA LYS A 75 0.61 -9.35 -14.34
C LYS A 75 0.88 -7.96 -13.78
N ILE A 76 0.44 -7.68 -12.56
CA ILE A 76 0.52 -6.36 -11.94
C ILE A 76 1.20 -6.43 -10.57
N LYS A 77 1.64 -5.28 -10.12
CA LYS A 77 2.18 -5.07 -8.77
C LYS A 77 1.22 -4.18 -7.99
N ILE A 78 0.91 -4.58 -6.78
CA ILE A 78 0.05 -3.83 -5.88
C ILE A 78 0.89 -3.26 -4.75
N ILE A 79 0.88 -1.93 -4.64
CA ILE A 79 1.35 -1.19 -3.48
C ILE A 79 0.12 -0.85 -2.65
N THR A 80 0.20 -1.05 -1.34
CA THR A 80 -0.78 -0.48 -0.41
C THR A 80 -0.10 0.08 0.83
N LYS A 81 -0.87 0.80 1.66
CA LYS A 81 -0.34 1.52 2.81
C LYS A 81 -1.27 1.34 3.99
N CYS A 82 -0.71 1.39 5.21
CA CYS A 82 -1.47 1.37 6.45
C CYS A 82 -0.89 2.32 7.49
N GLY A 83 -1.58 2.47 8.61
CA GLY A 83 -1.11 3.20 9.79
C GLY A 83 -1.82 4.51 10.05
N ILE A 84 -2.57 5.07 9.10
CA ILE A 84 -3.45 6.21 9.35
C ILE A 84 -4.83 5.70 9.76
N CYS A 85 -5.32 6.16 10.90
CA CYS A 85 -6.67 5.90 11.38
C CYS A 85 -7.51 7.16 11.21
N ILE A 86 -8.28 7.26 10.13
CA ILE A 86 -9.14 8.43 9.90
C ILE A 86 -10.46 8.31 10.65
N GLN A 87 -11.05 9.43 10.99
CA GLN A 87 -12.44 9.51 11.42
C GLN A 87 -13.35 9.12 10.24
N SER A 88 -14.29 8.21 10.47
CA SER A 88 -15.11 7.63 9.43
C SER A 88 -16.41 7.10 10.03
N ASP A 89 -17.48 7.09 9.24
CA ASP A 89 -18.74 6.42 9.56
C ASP A 89 -18.59 4.90 9.72
N LYS A 90 -17.53 4.32 9.13
CA LYS A 90 -17.18 2.90 9.34
C LYS A 90 -16.51 2.61 10.68
N PHE A 91 -16.00 3.65 11.34
CA PHE A 91 -15.33 3.58 12.63
C PHE A 91 -15.82 4.71 13.53
N PRO A 92 -17.11 4.67 13.94
CA PRO A 92 -17.75 5.76 14.70
C PRO A 92 -17.10 6.00 16.07
N GLU A 93 -16.34 5.03 16.59
CA GLU A 93 -15.58 5.15 17.82
C GLU A 93 -14.37 6.09 17.70
N ARG A 94 -13.90 6.36 16.47
CA ARG A 94 -12.77 7.25 16.22
C ARG A 94 -13.22 8.70 16.18
N GLN A 95 -12.97 9.42 17.25
CA GLN A 95 -13.33 10.84 17.37
C GLN A 95 -12.32 11.80 16.71
N ILE A 96 -11.09 11.34 16.51
CA ILE A 96 -9.99 12.08 15.87
C ILE A 96 -9.22 11.19 14.90
N GLN A 97 -8.49 11.80 13.98
CA GLN A 97 -7.48 11.09 13.20
C GLN A 97 -6.25 10.84 14.07
N PHE A 98 -5.69 9.64 14.00
CA PHE A 98 -4.45 9.27 14.68
C PHE A 98 -3.65 8.27 13.84
N TYR A 99 -2.45 7.92 14.32
CA TYR A 99 -1.61 6.89 13.71
C TYR A 99 -1.50 5.70 14.65
N ASP A 100 -1.60 4.50 14.10
CA ASP A 100 -1.36 3.26 14.84
C ASP A 100 -0.39 2.39 14.04
N TYR A 101 0.80 2.16 14.62
CA TYR A 101 1.87 1.33 14.07
C TYR A 101 2.22 0.18 15.02
N SER A 102 1.31 -0.19 15.91
CA SER A 102 1.46 -1.41 16.72
C SER A 102 1.52 -2.64 15.81
N HIS A 103 2.22 -3.66 16.27
CA HIS A 103 2.31 -4.96 15.59
C HIS A 103 0.93 -5.49 15.18
N ASP A 104 0.00 -5.53 16.13
CA ASP A 104 -1.33 -6.12 15.89
C ASP A 104 -2.16 -5.30 14.92
N TYR A 105 -2.03 -3.96 14.95
CA TYR A 105 -2.70 -3.10 13.99
C TYR A 105 -2.17 -3.31 12.57
N ILE A 106 -0.84 -3.28 12.38
CA ILE A 106 -0.23 -3.47 11.06
C ILE A 106 -0.64 -4.83 10.47
N VAL A 107 -0.48 -5.91 11.25
CA VAL A 107 -0.87 -7.26 10.82
C VAL A 107 -2.36 -7.32 10.49
N GLY A 108 -3.21 -6.79 11.36
CA GLY A 108 -4.65 -6.78 11.15
C GLY A 108 -5.10 -5.98 9.92
N GLN A 109 -4.43 -4.85 9.62
CA GLN A 109 -4.73 -4.06 8.42
C GLN A 109 -4.27 -4.76 7.14
N VAL A 110 -3.12 -5.42 7.15
CA VAL A 110 -2.67 -6.25 6.01
C VAL A 110 -3.66 -7.37 5.72
N GLU A 111 -4.16 -8.06 6.75
CA GLU A 111 -5.19 -9.10 6.56
C GLU A 111 -6.47 -8.53 5.90
N LYS A 112 -6.92 -7.35 6.35
CA LYS A 112 -8.07 -6.67 5.75
C LYS A 112 -7.77 -6.24 4.31
N SER A 113 -6.59 -5.70 4.03
CA SER A 113 -6.17 -5.31 2.68
C SER A 113 -6.14 -6.52 1.74
N LEU A 114 -5.61 -7.67 2.18
CA LEU A 114 -5.62 -8.91 1.41
C LEU A 114 -7.05 -9.38 1.09
N GLN A 115 -7.96 -9.32 2.08
CA GLN A 115 -9.38 -9.66 1.90
C GLN A 115 -10.06 -8.69 0.92
N ASN A 116 -9.86 -7.38 1.11
CA ASN A 116 -10.44 -6.34 0.26
C ASN A 116 -9.95 -6.47 -1.19
N LEU A 117 -8.64 -6.61 -1.39
CA LEU A 117 -8.00 -6.75 -2.69
C LEU A 117 -8.21 -8.14 -3.33
N ARG A 118 -8.78 -9.10 -2.59
CA ARG A 118 -9.00 -10.49 -3.01
C ARG A 118 -7.72 -11.13 -3.57
N THR A 119 -6.62 -10.97 -2.85
CA THR A 119 -5.30 -11.48 -3.21
C THR A 119 -4.65 -12.16 -2.01
N ASP A 120 -3.72 -13.04 -2.28
CA ASP A 120 -2.94 -13.76 -1.27
C ASP A 120 -1.68 -13.00 -0.83
N ARG A 121 -1.27 -11.98 -1.59
CA ARG A 121 -0.05 -11.21 -1.32
C ARG A 121 -0.18 -9.73 -1.70
N ILE A 122 0.58 -8.90 -1.00
CA ILE A 122 0.89 -7.51 -1.32
C ILE A 122 2.33 -7.45 -1.81
N ASP A 123 2.57 -6.80 -2.96
CA ASP A 123 3.92 -6.73 -3.52
C ASP A 123 4.80 -5.71 -2.76
N LEU A 124 4.20 -4.60 -2.31
CA LEU A 124 4.89 -3.59 -1.49
C LEU A 124 3.93 -2.95 -0.48
N LEU A 125 4.26 -3.06 0.80
CA LEU A 125 3.56 -2.38 1.90
C LEU A 125 4.34 -1.14 2.34
N LEU A 126 3.65 -0.01 2.48
CA LEU A 126 4.24 1.22 3.01
C LEU A 126 3.59 1.62 4.36
N LEU A 127 4.38 2.11 5.30
CA LEU A 127 3.85 2.94 6.37
C LEU A 127 3.45 4.28 5.79
N HIS A 128 2.17 4.68 5.98
CA HIS A 128 1.55 5.74 5.18
C HIS A 128 2.10 7.15 5.47
N ARG A 129 2.51 7.43 6.72
CA ARG A 129 3.10 8.70 7.18
C ARG A 129 4.01 8.45 8.38
N PRO A 130 4.99 9.32 8.66
CA PRO A 130 5.74 9.24 9.90
C PRO A 130 4.85 9.53 11.12
N SER A 131 5.20 8.97 12.27
CA SER A 131 4.57 9.29 13.55
C SER A 131 5.63 9.34 14.64
N TYR A 132 5.59 10.35 15.49
CA TYR A 132 6.49 10.47 16.64
C TYR A 132 6.25 9.40 17.72
N LEU A 133 5.09 8.72 17.67
CA LEU A 133 4.74 7.64 18.59
C LEU A 133 5.01 6.25 18.00
N LEU A 134 5.66 6.18 16.83
CA LEU A 134 6.02 4.91 16.20
C LEU A 134 7.04 4.18 17.05
N ASP A 135 6.72 2.96 17.48
CA ASP A 135 7.69 2.03 18.09
C ASP A 135 8.33 1.17 16.98
N PRO A 136 9.63 1.37 16.69
CA PRO A 136 10.29 0.65 15.60
C PRO A 136 10.40 -0.87 15.87
N VAL A 137 10.37 -1.30 17.13
CA VAL A 137 10.39 -2.73 17.49
C VAL A 137 9.07 -3.40 17.08
N GLU A 138 7.94 -2.75 17.36
CA GLU A 138 6.62 -3.26 16.98
C GLU A 138 6.47 -3.35 15.46
N VAL A 139 6.92 -2.32 14.74
CA VAL A 139 6.92 -2.31 13.26
C VAL A 139 7.80 -3.42 12.71
N ALA A 140 9.03 -3.56 13.19
CA ALA A 140 9.96 -4.59 12.73
C ALA A 140 9.38 -6.00 12.92
N ARG A 141 8.79 -6.28 14.08
CA ARG A 141 8.11 -7.56 14.37
C ARG A 141 6.96 -7.84 13.41
N ALA A 142 6.15 -6.81 13.10
CA ALA A 142 5.05 -6.94 12.15
C ALA A 142 5.57 -7.25 10.73
N PHE A 143 6.61 -6.56 10.29
CA PHE A 143 7.21 -6.75 8.97
C PHE A 143 7.84 -8.15 8.84
N ASP A 144 8.62 -8.59 9.83
CA ASP A 144 9.21 -9.91 9.85
C ASP A 144 8.15 -11.03 9.77
N LYS A 145 7.06 -10.87 10.55
CA LYS A 145 5.94 -11.82 10.51
C LYS A 145 5.27 -11.85 9.15
N LEU A 146 4.91 -10.70 8.59
CA LEU A 146 4.19 -10.59 7.31
C LEU A 146 5.05 -11.10 6.15
N HIS A 147 6.36 -10.89 6.21
CA HIS A 147 7.31 -11.42 5.23
C HIS A 147 7.44 -12.95 5.34
N ALA A 148 7.62 -13.47 6.55
CA ALA A 148 7.72 -14.90 6.79
C ALA A 148 6.45 -15.66 6.39
N ASP A 149 5.27 -15.05 6.58
CA ASP A 149 3.98 -15.59 6.15
C ASP A 149 3.76 -15.50 4.61
N GLY A 150 4.66 -14.82 3.87
CA GLY A 150 4.54 -14.58 2.43
C GLY A 150 3.42 -13.63 2.04
N LYS A 151 2.84 -12.89 3.00
CA LYS A 151 1.72 -11.96 2.80
C LYS A 151 2.14 -10.63 2.22
N VAL A 152 3.38 -10.21 2.53
CA VAL A 152 4.00 -8.98 2.00
C VAL A 152 5.38 -9.33 1.52
N LEU A 153 5.69 -8.98 0.26
CA LEU A 153 6.97 -9.32 -0.36
C LEU A 153 8.03 -8.27 -0.05
N HIS A 154 7.66 -6.98 -0.07
CA HIS A 154 8.58 -5.86 0.15
C HIS A 154 7.95 -4.81 1.05
N PHE A 155 8.81 -4.02 1.71
CA PHE A 155 8.42 -3.00 2.66
C PHE A 155 9.07 -1.67 2.35
N GLY A 156 8.40 -0.60 2.77
CA GLY A 156 8.89 0.76 2.64
C GLY A 156 8.08 1.71 3.51
N VAL A 157 8.28 2.99 3.28
CA VAL A 157 7.60 4.06 4.01
C VAL A 157 7.11 5.14 3.07
N SER A 158 6.33 6.10 3.57
CA SER A 158 5.85 7.24 2.80
C SER A 158 6.03 8.52 3.60
N ASN A 159 6.68 9.52 2.99
CA ASN A 159 6.95 10.83 3.56
C ASN A 159 7.74 10.83 4.89
N PHE A 160 8.59 9.84 5.08
CA PHE A 160 9.52 9.81 6.21
C PHE A 160 10.71 10.72 5.93
N TYR A 161 11.23 11.35 6.97
CA TYR A 161 12.53 12.01 6.89
C TYR A 161 13.67 10.98 6.82
N ALA A 162 14.82 11.39 6.29
CA ALA A 162 15.95 10.46 6.13
C ALA A 162 16.42 9.82 7.44
N HIS A 163 16.38 10.57 8.55
CA HIS A 163 16.75 10.06 9.87
C HIS A 163 15.73 9.05 10.42
N ASP A 164 14.41 9.27 10.20
CA ASP A 164 13.36 8.33 10.61
C ASP A 164 13.45 7.04 9.81
N PHE A 165 13.71 7.16 8.49
CA PHE A 165 13.94 6.00 7.63
C PHE A 165 15.13 5.16 8.12
N SER A 166 16.28 5.82 8.38
CA SER A 166 17.49 5.13 8.84
C SER A 166 17.30 4.50 10.23
N MET A 167 16.62 5.19 11.11
CA MET A 167 16.27 4.67 12.43
C MET A 167 15.41 3.42 12.32
N LEU A 168 14.29 3.47 11.57
CA LEU A 168 13.41 2.31 11.41
C LEU A 168 14.14 1.15 10.73
N GLN A 169 14.94 1.41 9.67
CA GLN A 169 15.73 0.37 9.01
C GLN A 169 16.69 -0.35 9.97
N SER A 170 17.23 0.35 10.96
CA SER A 170 18.15 -0.27 11.92
C SER A 170 17.50 -1.32 12.84
N TYR A 171 16.18 -1.34 12.94
CA TYR A 171 15.41 -2.33 13.68
C TYR A 171 14.85 -3.45 12.81
N CYS A 172 14.64 -3.20 11.50
CA CYS A 172 14.05 -4.16 10.59
C CYS A 172 15.08 -5.17 10.06
N ASN A 173 14.77 -6.47 10.11
CA ASN A 173 15.55 -7.51 9.44
C ASN A 173 15.31 -7.50 7.92
N VAL A 174 14.07 -7.16 7.49
CA VAL A 174 13.75 -6.97 6.08
C VAL A 174 14.14 -5.57 5.61
N PRO A 175 14.64 -5.42 4.37
CA PRO A 175 15.02 -4.10 3.86
C PRO A 175 13.80 -3.22 3.59
N LEU A 176 13.91 -1.93 3.94
CA LEU A 176 12.99 -0.89 3.46
C LEU A 176 13.48 -0.43 2.09
N ILE A 177 12.77 -0.78 1.03
CA ILE A 177 13.27 -0.59 -0.34
C ILE A 177 12.90 0.77 -0.94
N THR A 178 12.03 1.54 -0.30
CA THR A 178 11.59 2.85 -0.83
C THR A 178 11.02 3.75 0.26
N ASN A 179 11.05 5.05 -0.03
CA ASN A 179 10.29 6.08 0.65
C ASN A 179 9.50 6.87 -0.41
N GLN A 180 8.19 6.68 -0.47
CA GLN A 180 7.32 7.41 -1.39
C GLN A 180 7.08 8.82 -0.86
N ILE A 181 7.70 9.82 -1.46
CA ILE A 181 7.63 11.21 -1.00
C ILE A 181 6.73 12.07 -1.89
N GLU A 182 6.04 13.02 -1.28
CA GLU A 182 5.40 14.10 -1.99
C GLU A 182 6.47 15.07 -2.50
N VAL A 183 6.45 15.36 -3.83
CA VAL A 183 7.30 16.37 -4.45
C VAL A 183 6.41 17.30 -5.26
N SER A 184 6.40 18.57 -4.90
CA SER A 184 5.66 19.61 -5.61
C SER A 184 6.37 20.96 -5.45
N PRO A 185 5.96 22.03 -6.16
CA PRO A 185 6.50 23.37 -5.94
C PRO A 185 6.31 23.91 -4.51
N TYR A 186 5.45 23.27 -3.71
CA TYR A 186 5.18 23.62 -2.31
C TYR A 186 5.83 22.66 -1.30
N CYS A 187 6.32 21.50 -1.80
CA CYS A 187 6.95 20.44 -0.99
C CYS A 187 8.24 20.00 -1.69
N LEU A 188 9.36 20.68 -1.34
CA LEU A 188 10.71 20.39 -1.82
C LEU A 188 11.58 19.85 -0.70
#